data_cf9df9e5daec05e93bcb36bea979c5c6
#
_entry.id   cf9df9e5daec05e93bcb36bea979c5c6
#
_cell.length_a   1.000
_cell.length_b   1.000
_cell.length_c   1.000
_cell.angle_alpha   90.00
_cell.angle_beta   90.00
_cell.angle_gamma   90.00
#
_symmetry.space_group_name_H-M   'P 1'
#
loop_
_entity.id
_entity.type
_entity.pdbx_description
1 polymer ?
#
loop_
_entity_poly.entity_id
_entity_poly.type
_entity_poly.pdbx_seq_one_letter_code
_entity_poly.pdbx_strand_id
1 'polypeptide(L)'
;MMKRLYMMAALALLCFVTAGCPEKPEEKTIDIKGEWQLSQITTKASIGGQTVNVYIAFLEGGNFELYQQLGEGRYRHYTGSWTLNENTLSGTYSGGAAWATSYTVEIDDAATQLVLTAADGSEVHTYRKQAIPADVTANALEP
;
A
#
# COMPACT_ATOMS: atom_id res chain seq x y z
N MET A 1 63.57 50.05 30.34
CA MET A 1 62.25 49.67 30.74
C MET A 1 61.66 48.81 29.67
N MET A 2 61.62 47.56 29.90
CA MET A 2 61.06 46.57 28.93
C MET A 2 59.58 46.43 29.19
N LYS A 3 58.73 46.95 28.32
CA LYS A 3 57.35 46.64 28.32
C LYS A 3 57.13 45.28 27.66
N ARG A 4 56.85 44.29 28.47
CA ARG A 4 56.54 42.98 27.99
C ARG A 4 55.08 43.01 27.39
N LEU A 5 55.05 42.97 26.10
CA LEU A 5 53.82 42.80 25.36
C LEU A 5 53.39 41.36 25.53
N TYR A 6 52.38 41.12 26.36
CA TYR A 6 51.74 39.83 26.44
C TYR A 6 50.76 39.70 25.27
N MET A 7 51.24 38.97 24.32
CA MET A 7 50.41 38.54 23.19
C MET A 7 49.52 37.46 23.72
N MET A 8 48.31 37.83 24.11
CA MET A 8 47.25 36.86 24.38
C MET A 8 46.80 36.26 23.07
N ALA A 9 47.27 35.05 22.79
CA ALA A 9 46.68 34.22 21.76
C ALA A 9 45.29 33.79 22.24
N ALA A 10 44.30 34.48 21.77
CA ALA A 10 42.94 34.04 21.92
C ALA A 10 42.76 32.81 21.03
N LEU A 11 42.83 31.63 21.64
CA LEU A 11 42.46 30.38 21.01
C LEU A 11 40.95 30.38 20.85
N ALA A 12 40.47 30.85 19.71
CA ALA A 12 39.08 30.71 19.33
C ALA A 12 38.82 29.24 19.13
N LEU A 13 38.31 28.59 20.17
CA LEU A 13 37.77 27.24 20.08
C LEU A 13 36.50 27.32 19.22
N LEU A 14 36.66 27.08 17.92
CA LEU A 14 35.53 26.94 17.00
C LEU A 14 34.81 25.65 17.37
N CYS A 15 33.86 25.73 18.29
CA CYS A 15 32.90 24.68 18.47
C CYS A 15 32.05 24.57 17.19
N PHE A 16 32.45 23.69 16.29
CA PHE A 16 31.56 23.20 15.28
C PHE A 16 30.44 22.43 15.99
N VAL A 17 29.42 23.15 16.41
CA VAL A 17 28.16 22.53 16.68
C VAL A 17 27.65 22.07 15.32
N THR A 18 27.97 20.84 14.96
CA THR A 18 27.19 20.14 13.94
C THR A 18 25.81 19.98 14.53
N ALA A 19 24.95 20.97 14.31
CA ALA A 19 23.55 20.79 14.47
C ALA A 19 23.19 19.69 13.47
N GLY A 20 23.24 18.43 13.93
CA GLY A 20 22.61 17.33 13.23
C GLY A 20 21.15 17.70 13.12
N CYS A 21 20.72 18.11 11.93
CA CYS A 21 19.30 18.15 11.64
C CYS A 21 18.78 16.77 11.99
N PRO A 22 17.77 16.63 12.88
CA PRO A 22 17.12 15.36 13.03
C PRO A 22 16.64 14.98 11.64
N GLU A 23 17.21 13.92 11.08
CA GLU A 23 16.68 13.35 9.86
C GLU A 23 15.23 13.01 10.18
N LYS A 24 14.31 13.74 9.53
CA LYS A 24 12.91 13.41 9.56
C LYS A 24 12.85 11.96 9.10
N PRO A 25 12.26 11.04 9.89
CA PRO A 25 12.15 9.66 9.44
C PRO A 25 11.51 9.70 8.06
N GLU A 26 12.17 9.12 7.06
CA GLU A 26 11.62 9.01 5.73
C GLU A 26 10.28 8.28 5.89
N GLU A 27 9.19 8.99 5.68
CA GLU A 27 7.88 8.37 5.60
C GLU A 27 7.96 7.39 4.44
N LYS A 28 8.02 6.10 4.77
CA LYS A 28 8.03 5.04 3.77
C LYS A 28 6.76 5.19 2.95
N THR A 29 6.89 5.75 1.76
CA THR A 29 5.77 5.86 0.83
C THR A 29 5.32 4.47 0.45
N ILE A 30 4.09 4.13 0.81
CA ILE A 30 3.48 2.85 0.46
C ILE A 30 3.14 2.90 -1.03
N ASP A 31 3.69 1.97 -1.80
CA ASP A 31 3.37 1.79 -3.22
C ASP A 31 2.74 0.41 -3.43
N ILE A 32 1.46 0.41 -3.78
CA ILE A 32 0.68 -0.81 -4.00
C ILE A 32 0.46 -1.12 -5.48
N LYS A 33 1.01 -0.30 -6.38
CA LYS A 33 0.83 -0.50 -7.82
C LYS A 33 1.35 -1.84 -8.28
N GLY A 34 0.63 -2.45 -9.20
CA GLY A 34 0.94 -3.75 -9.76
C GLY A 34 -0.21 -4.73 -9.63
N GLU A 35 0.08 -5.98 -9.94
CA GLU A 35 -0.90 -7.06 -9.97
C GLU A 35 -0.73 -7.97 -8.76
N TRP A 36 -1.85 -8.31 -8.14
CA TRP A 36 -1.90 -9.04 -6.88
C TRP A 36 -2.94 -10.16 -6.93
N GLN A 37 -2.61 -11.29 -6.33
CA GLN A 37 -3.54 -12.41 -6.14
C GLN A 37 -3.91 -12.56 -4.67
N LEU A 38 -5.21 -12.66 -4.40
CA LEU A 38 -5.69 -12.97 -3.06
C LEU A 38 -5.19 -14.37 -2.64
N SER A 39 -4.46 -14.45 -1.55
CA SER A 39 -3.96 -15.70 -1.00
C SER A 39 -4.76 -16.16 0.23
N GLN A 40 -5.33 -15.21 0.97
CA GLN A 40 -6.11 -15.53 2.17
C GLN A 40 -7.11 -14.43 2.47
N ILE A 41 -8.31 -14.82 2.86
CA ILE A 41 -9.29 -13.96 3.52
C ILE A 41 -9.55 -14.49 4.92
N THR A 42 -9.42 -13.62 5.92
CA THR A 42 -9.86 -13.89 7.28
C THR A 42 -11.05 -12.99 7.56
N THR A 43 -12.19 -13.57 7.89
CA THR A 43 -13.41 -12.84 8.23
C THR A 43 -13.92 -13.28 9.59
N LYS A 44 -14.62 -12.39 10.29
CA LYS A 44 -15.34 -12.73 11.52
C LYS A 44 -16.67 -13.46 11.23
N ALA A 45 -17.16 -13.39 9.99
CA ALA A 45 -18.34 -14.09 9.52
C ALA A 45 -17.94 -15.31 8.67
N SER A 46 -18.64 -16.42 8.82
CA SER A 46 -18.49 -17.58 7.93
C SER A 46 -18.89 -17.19 6.51
N ILE A 47 -17.92 -17.17 5.60
CA ILE A 47 -18.22 -17.19 4.18
C ILE A 47 -18.58 -18.65 3.85
N GLY A 48 -19.83 -18.99 3.80
CA GLY A 48 -20.42 -20.33 3.67
C GLY A 48 -19.73 -21.32 2.72
N GLY A 49 -18.43 -21.65 2.97
CA GLY A 49 -17.69 -22.71 2.29
C GLY A 49 -17.39 -22.49 0.80
N GLN A 50 -17.69 -21.32 0.24
CA GLN A 50 -17.37 -21.02 -1.16
C GLN A 50 -15.92 -20.58 -1.33
N THR A 51 -15.26 -21.15 -2.33
CA THR A 51 -13.94 -20.67 -2.76
C THR A 51 -14.07 -19.31 -3.43
N VAL A 52 -13.27 -18.35 -3.00
CA VAL A 52 -13.21 -17.01 -3.61
C VAL A 52 -11.81 -16.83 -4.19
N ASN A 53 -11.74 -16.60 -5.49
CA ASN A 53 -10.49 -16.24 -6.16
C ASN A 53 -10.56 -14.79 -6.61
N VAL A 54 -9.54 -14.01 -6.27
CA VAL A 54 -9.48 -12.59 -6.61
C VAL A 54 -8.10 -12.24 -7.13
N TYR A 55 -8.06 -11.54 -8.24
CA TYR A 55 -6.90 -10.79 -8.71
C TYR A 55 -7.26 -9.32 -8.73
N ILE A 56 -6.35 -8.47 -8.31
CA ILE A 56 -6.50 -7.02 -8.39
C ILE A 56 -5.25 -6.39 -8.96
N ALA A 57 -5.42 -5.45 -9.86
CA ALA A 57 -4.36 -4.61 -10.39
C ALA A 57 -4.60 -3.16 -9.98
N PHE A 58 -3.62 -2.57 -9.31
CA PHE A 58 -3.58 -1.14 -9.03
C PHE A 58 -2.72 -0.47 -10.10
N LEU A 59 -3.35 0.32 -10.96
CA LEU A 59 -2.72 0.93 -12.12
C LEU A 59 -2.21 2.33 -11.83
N GLU A 60 -1.27 2.77 -12.63
CA GLU A 60 -0.88 4.18 -12.67
C GLU A 60 -2.10 5.07 -12.95
N GLY A 61 -2.11 6.27 -12.37
CA GLY A 61 -3.21 7.21 -12.54
C GLY A 61 -4.41 6.97 -11.62
N GLY A 62 -4.33 6.00 -10.69
CA GLY A 62 -5.36 5.77 -9.69
C GLY A 62 -6.55 4.94 -10.19
N ASN A 63 -6.37 4.12 -11.20
CA ASN A 63 -7.38 3.15 -11.65
C ASN A 63 -7.06 1.76 -11.10
N PHE A 64 -8.09 0.91 -10.97
CA PHE A 64 -7.92 -0.50 -10.65
C PHE A 64 -8.71 -1.39 -11.58
N GLU A 65 -8.27 -2.64 -11.68
CA GLU A 65 -8.99 -3.75 -12.29
C GLU A 65 -9.10 -4.87 -11.27
N LEU A 66 -10.29 -5.41 -11.10
CA LEU A 66 -10.58 -6.48 -10.16
C LEU A 66 -11.22 -7.65 -10.92
N TYR A 67 -10.65 -8.83 -10.74
CA TYR A 67 -11.17 -10.08 -11.29
C TYR A 67 -11.58 -10.97 -10.13
N GLN A 68 -12.86 -11.28 -10.03
CA GLN A 68 -13.42 -12.08 -8.94
C GLN A 68 -14.16 -13.31 -9.48
N GLN A 69 -13.84 -14.45 -8.89
CA GLN A 69 -14.53 -15.72 -9.15
C GLN A 69 -15.09 -16.27 -7.84
N LEU A 70 -16.37 -16.58 -7.86
CA LEU A 70 -17.05 -17.26 -6.76
C LEU A 70 -17.33 -18.72 -7.15
N GLY A 71 -16.83 -19.67 -6.39
CA GLY A 71 -16.96 -21.08 -6.69
C GLY A 71 -16.30 -21.46 -8.03
N GLU A 72 -16.98 -22.24 -8.85
CA GLU A 72 -16.49 -22.73 -10.14
C GLU A 72 -16.95 -21.87 -11.34
N GLY A 73 -17.50 -20.69 -11.09
CA GLY A 73 -17.97 -19.79 -12.14
C GLY A 73 -16.85 -19.13 -12.94
N ARG A 74 -17.24 -18.29 -13.89
CA ARG A 74 -16.28 -17.44 -14.59
C ARG A 74 -15.89 -16.25 -13.73
N TYR A 75 -14.70 -15.71 -13.98
CA TYR A 75 -14.30 -14.44 -13.37
C TYR A 75 -15.20 -13.32 -13.86
N ARG A 76 -15.52 -12.39 -12.95
CA ARG A 76 -16.15 -11.11 -13.27
C ARG A 76 -15.11 -10.02 -13.19
N HIS A 77 -15.14 -9.13 -14.16
CA HIS A 77 -14.21 -8.02 -14.27
C HIS A 77 -14.87 -6.73 -13.79
N TYR A 78 -14.29 -6.11 -12.79
CA TYR A 78 -14.72 -4.82 -12.27
C TYR A 78 -13.60 -3.82 -12.47
N THR A 79 -13.94 -2.59 -12.77
CA THR A 79 -13.01 -1.47 -12.91
C THR A 79 -13.45 -0.30 -12.03
N GLY A 80 -12.54 0.63 -11.79
CA GLY A 80 -12.84 1.84 -11.05
C GLY A 80 -11.58 2.63 -10.73
N SER A 81 -11.67 3.46 -9.71
CA SER A 81 -10.59 4.30 -9.23
C SER A 81 -10.29 4.00 -7.77
N TRP A 82 -9.03 4.20 -7.39
CA TRP A 82 -8.56 4.04 -6.02
C TRP A 82 -7.78 5.27 -5.57
N THR A 83 -7.77 5.49 -4.27
CA THR A 83 -6.94 6.49 -3.61
C THR A 83 -6.27 5.89 -2.39
N LEU A 84 -5.02 6.22 -2.18
CA LEU A 84 -4.25 5.86 -1.01
C LEU A 84 -3.81 7.15 -0.32
N ASN A 85 -4.33 7.36 0.89
CA ASN A 85 -3.97 8.50 1.72
C ASN A 85 -3.25 7.96 2.96
N GLU A 86 -1.95 8.22 3.05
CA GLU A 86 -1.07 7.59 4.03
C GLU A 86 -1.11 6.06 3.90
N ASN A 87 -1.83 5.39 4.77
CA ASN A 87 -2.05 3.94 4.73
C ASN A 87 -3.52 3.54 4.57
N THR A 88 -4.39 4.49 4.25
CA THR A 88 -5.82 4.23 4.06
C THR A 88 -6.15 4.17 2.57
N LEU A 89 -6.58 3.00 2.13
CA LEU A 89 -7.00 2.69 0.76
C LEU A 89 -8.51 2.74 0.66
N SER A 90 -9.00 3.47 -0.31
CA SER A 90 -10.43 3.52 -0.67
C SER A 90 -10.60 3.48 -2.17
N GLY A 91 -11.78 3.15 -2.64
CA GLY A 91 -12.05 3.06 -4.07
C GLY A 91 -13.51 3.25 -4.42
N THR A 92 -13.73 3.47 -5.70
CA THR A 92 -15.05 3.65 -6.30
C THR A 92 -15.11 2.86 -7.61
N TYR A 93 -16.14 2.07 -7.78
CA TYR A 93 -16.38 1.34 -9.03
C TYR A 93 -16.78 2.30 -10.15
N SER A 94 -16.54 1.90 -11.40
CA SER A 94 -16.85 2.71 -12.59
C SER A 94 -18.33 3.11 -12.70
N GLY A 95 -19.23 2.36 -12.10
CA GLY A 95 -20.65 2.69 -12.01
C GLY A 95 -21.00 3.76 -10.96
N GLY A 96 -20.01 4.26 -10.21
CA GLY A 96 -20.18 5.30 -9.19
C GLY A 96 -20.38 4.78 -7.77
N ALA A 97 -20.51 3.45 -7.57
CA ALA A 97 -20.61 2.88 -6.24
C ALA A 97 -19.25 2.86 -5.55
N ALA A 98 -19.18 3.39 -4.33
CA ALA A 98 -18.00 3.27 -3.49
C ALA A 98 -17.80 1.83 -3.02
N TRP A 99 -16.55 1.45 -2.72
CA TRP A 99 -16.28 0.21 -1.98
C TRP A 99 -17.03 0.21 -0.65
N ALA A 100 -17.43 -0.97 -0.19
CA ALA A 100 -18.22 -1.12 1.04
C ALA A 100 -17.48 -0.58 2.28
N THR A 101 -16.14 -0.59 2.27
CA THR A 101 -15.30 -0.08 3.34
C THR A 101 -13.99 0.45 2.78
N SER A 102 -13.27 1.23 3.56
CA SER A 102 -11.86 1.51 3.35
C SER A 102 -11.00 0.46 4.04
N TYR A 103 -9.73 0.39 3.66
CA TYR A 103 -8.78 -0.59 4.18
C TYR A 103 -7.52 0.09 4.68
N THR A 104 -7.00 -0.41 5.78
CA THR A 104 -5.62 -0.10 6.18
C THR A 104 -4.67 -1.00 5.41
N VAL A 105 -3.63 -0.41 4.84
CA VAL A 105 -2.66 -1.09 3.99
C VAL A 105 -1.37 -1.36 4.75
N GLU A 106 -0.91 -2.59 4.67
CA GLU A 106 0.42 -3.00 5.08
C GLU A 106 1.09 -3.73 3.91
N ILE A 107 2.35 -3.42 3.64
CA ILE A 107 3.15 -4.06 2.59
C ILE A 107 4.50 -4.45 3.16
N ASP A 108 4.99 -5.63 2.82
CA ASP A 108 6.31 -6.08 3.24
C ASP A 108 7.44 -5.32 2.53
N ASP A 109 8.64 -5.37 3.07
CA ASP A 109 9.78 -4.61 2.54
C ASP A 109 10.18 -5.03 1.12
N ALA A 110 9.93 -6.30 0.76
CA ALA A 110 10.18 -6.82 -0.58
C ALA A 110 9.06 -6.50 -1.57
N ALA A 111 7.94 -5.90 -1.12
CA ALA A 111 6.75 -5.65 -1.90
C ALA A 111 6.18 -6.91 -2.57
N THR A 112 6.21 -8.03 -1.86
CA THR A 112 5.71 -9.34 -2.31
C THR A 112 4.38 -9.71 -1.67
N GLN A 113 4.06 -9.12 -0.52
CA GLN A 113 2.83 -9.34 0.22
C GLN A 113 2.15 -8.02 0.57
N LEU A 114 0.86 -7.96 0.32
CA LEU A 114 -0.02 -6.84 0.62
C LEU A 114 -1.12 -7.31 1.55
N VAL A 115 -1.30 -6.63 2.67
CA VAL A 115 -2.39 -6.91 3.62
C VAL A 115 -3.33 -5.74 3.68
N LEU A 116 -4.61 -6.00 3.45
CA LEU A 116 -5.69 -5.03 3.51
C LEU A 116 -6.61 -5.39 4.66
N THR A 117 -6.67 -4.54 5.67
CA THR A 117 -7.56 -4.71 6.83
C THR A 117 -8.73 -3.75 6.71
N ALA A 118 -9.95 -4.26 6.73
CA ALA A 118 -11.15 -3.43 6.70
C ALA A 118 -11.18 -2.45 7.88
N ALA A 119 -11.74 -1.26 7.66
CA ALA A 119 -11.74 -0.18 8.65
C ALA A 119 -12.37 -0.58 10.00
N ASP A 120 -13.37 -1.45 9.98
CA ASP A 120 -14.02 -2.00 11.18
C ASP A 120 -13.32 -3.26 11.75
N GLY A 121 -12.24 -3.72 11.10
CA GLY A 121 -11.51 -4.93 11.47
C GLY A 121 -12.25 -6.24 11.18
N SER A 122 -13.36 -6.21 10.46
CA SER A 122 -14.18 -7.40 10.18
C SER A 122 -13.54 -8.39 9.22
N GLU A 123 -12.69 -7.89 8.34
CA GLU A 123 -12.03 -8.65 7.28
C GLU A 123 -10.55 -8.27 7.16
N VAL A 124 -9.73 -9.27 6.90
CA VAL A 124 -8.32 -9.11 6.53
C VAL A 124 -8.08 -9.89 5.24
N HIS A 125 -7.65 -9.19 4.22
CA HIS A 125 -7.31 -9.77 2.92
C HIS A 125 -5.78 -9.76 2.76
N THR A 126 -5.20 -10.92 2.54
CA THR A 126 -3.78 -11.06 2.24
C THR A 126 -3.59 -11.39 0.77
N TYR A 127 -2.85 -10.55 0.08
CA TYR A 127 -2.50 -10.70 -1.32
C TYR A 127 -1.01 -10.99 -1.46
N ARG A 128 -0.65 -11.72 -2.50
CA ARG A 128 0.73 -11.89 -2.93
C ARG A 128 0.95 -11.26 -4.30
N LYS A 129 2.14 -10.79 -4.56
CA LYS A 129 2.52 -10.26 -5.88
C LYS A 129 2.44 -11.39 -6.89
N GLN A 130 1.57 -11.25 -7.86
CA GLN A 130 1.30 -12.27 -8.87
C GLN A 130 0.68 -11.64 -10.10
N ALA A 131 1.28 -11.85 -11.26
CA ALA A 131 0.70 -11.45 -12.53
C ALA A 131 -0.66 -12.11 -12.74
N ILE A 132 -1.62 -11.35 -13.25
CA ILE A 132 -2.95 -11.87 -13.58
C ILE A 132 -2.82 -12.76 -14.81
N PRO A 133 -3.22 -14.04 -14.74
CA PRO A 133 -3.13 -14.94 -15.87
C PRO A 133 -3.91 -14.43 -17.08
N ALA A 134 -3.37 -14.61 -18.28
CA ALA A 134 -3.98 -14.13 -19.51
C ALA A 134 -5.36 -14.74 -19.79
N ASP A 135 -5.58 -15.98 -19.36
CA ASP A 135 -6.87 -16.66 -19.48
C ASP A 135 -7.93 -16.04 -18.55
N VAL A 136 -7.54 -15.51 -17.40
CA VAL A 136 -8.45 -14.77 -16.51
C VAL A 136 -8.94 -13.49 -17.18
N THR A 137 -8.02 -12.70 -17.72
CA THR A 137 -8.35 -11.43 -18.38
C THR A 137 -9.16 -11.63 -19.66
N ALA A 138 -8.81 -12.67 -20.44
CA ALA A 138 -9.45 -12.94 -21.72
C ALA A 138 -10.89 -13.48 -21.61
N ASN A 139 -11.21 -14.19 -20.52
CA ASN A 139 -12.49 -14.89 -20.34
C ASN A 139 -13.38 -14.30 -19.25
N ALA A 140 -12.97 -13.20 -18.62
CA ALA A 140 -13.78 -12.54 -17.61
C ALA A 140 -15.04 -11.92 -18.21
N LEU A 141 -16.12 -11.99 -17.46
CA LEU A 141 -17.39 -11.36 -17.81
C LEU A 141 -17.44 -9.95 -17.24
N GLU A 142 -17.94 -9.01 -18.01
CA GLU A 142 -18.33 -7.71 -17.46
C GLU A 142 -19.40 -7.89 -16.37
N PRO A 143 -19.41 -7.01 -15.37
CA PRO A 143 -20.31 -7.12 -14.23
C PRO A 143 -21.79 -6.94 -14.60
#